data_5d7e988546502b9ef067a1e798faf7ee
#
_entry.id   5d7e988546502b9ef067a1e798faf7ee
#
_cell.length_a   1.000
_cell.length_b   1.000
_cell.length_c   1.000
_cell.angle_alpha   90.00
_cell.angle_beta   90.00
_cell.angle_gamma   90.00
#
_symmetry.space_group_name_H-M   'P 1'
#
loop_
_entity.id
_entity.type
_entity.pdbx_description
1 polymer ?
#
loop_
_entity_poly.entity_id
_entity_poly.type
_entity_poly.pdbx_seq_one_letter_code
_entity_poly.pdbx_strand_id
1 'polypeptide(L)'
;PSRGLGDVYKRQALNSDFAKKVANVDTMDELRAQVKQQLHDGKHAGALNRAKDQILTQLADASEGELPSVLVETTYQQQMEQIQQQLQMQRLSLDRYLSQIHETRESFTAKVRSSAEKTARVHMALLQIAQQENLVPTEEDIDKALAARAERAKKTLEEIKEKSDIPAMRRNEGIRKAADWVIDHSTIEEKVESK
;
A
#
# COMPACT_ATOMS: atom_id res chain seq x y z
N PRO A 1 -55.59 7.93 -5.00
CA PRO A 1 -55.01 7.79 -3.66
C PRO A 1 -53.65 7.15 -3.78
N SER A 2 -52.62 8.00 -3.77
CA SER A 2 -51.21 7.61 -3.75
C SER A 2 -50.88 7.14 -2.33
N ARG A 3 -50.70 5.84 -2.17
CA ARG A 3 -50.11 5.28 -0.97
C ARG A 3 -48.63 5.61 -0.94
N GLY A 4 -48.23 6.32 0.13
CA GLY A 4 -46.90 6.81 0.33
C GLY A 4 -45.84 5.71 0.38
N LEU A 5 -44.79 5.88 -0.39
CA LEU A 5 -43.51 5.18 -0.30
C LEU A 5 -42.63 5.79 0.83
N GLY A 6 -43.23 5.94 2.01
CA GLY A 6 -42.60 6.71 3.07
C GLY A 6 -42.38 5.93 4.37
N ASP A 7 -41.98 4.63 4.35
CA ASP A 7 -41.77 3.92 5.62
C ASP A 7 -40.76 2.75 5.54
N VAL A 8 -39.65 2.92 4.88
CA VAL A 8 -38.67 1.81 4.80
C VAL A 8 -37.40 2.06 5.61
N TYR A 9 -37.22 3.18 6.24
CA TYR A 9 -36.09 3.40 7.18
C TYR A 9 -36.59 3.48 8.62
N LYS A 10 -37.14 2.38 9.14
CA LYS A 10 -37.16 2.21 10.59
C LYS A 10 -35.70 2.15 11.05
N ARG A 11 -35.24 3.23 11.72
CA ARG A 11 -33.99 3.20 12.47
C ARG A 11 -34.05 1.99 13.39
N GLN A 12 -33.26 0.97 13.15
CA GLN A 12 -33.16 -0.19 14.02
C GLN A 12 -32.76 0.30 15.41
N ALA A 13 -33.47 -0.13 16.43
CA ALA A 13 -33.10 0.19 17.81
C ALA A 13 -31.69 -0.37 18.08
N LEU A 14 -30.79 0.48 18.58
CA LEU A 14 -29.48 0.09 19.03
C LEU A 14 -29.58 -0.68 20.35
N ASN A 15 -29.90 -1.96 20.26
CA ASN A 15 -30.11 -2.87 21.38
C ASN A 15 -29.22 -4.12 21.26
N SER A 16 -29.33 -5.02 22.23
CA SER A 16 -28.58 -6.26 22.28
C SER A 16 -28.78 -7.15 21.04
N ASP A 17 -30.01 -7.16 20.49
CA ASP A 17 -30.31 -7.94 19.29
C ASP A 17 -29.58 -7.39 18.05
N PHE A 18 -29.40 -6.07 17.96
CA PHE A 18 -28.58 -5.43 16.95
C PHE A 18 -27.11 -5.80 17.12
N ALA A 19 -26.58 -5.77 18.34
CA ALA A 19 -25.20 -6.14 18.64
C ALA A 19 -24.89 -7.60 18.25
N LYS A 20 -25.80 -8.53 18.58
CA LYS A 20 -25.70 -9.94 18.17
C LYS A 20 -25.71 -10.12 16.67
N LYS A 21 -26.59 -9.42 15.98
CA LYS A 21 -26.78 -9.57 14.53
C LYS A 21 -25.60 -9.01 13.72
N VAL A 22 -24.98 -7.91 14.18
CA VAL A 22 -23.94 -7.19 13.42
C VAL A 22 -22.53 -7.68 13.74
N ALA A 23 -22.27 -8.01 15.00
CA ALA A 23 -20.91 -8.34 15.45
C ALA A 23 -20.82 -9.62 16.30
N ASN A 24 -21.93 -10.33 16.45
CA ASN A 24 -22.03 -11.54 17.27
C ASN A 24 -21.57 -11.33 18.73
N VAL A 25 -21.87 -10.16 19.30
CA VAL A 25 -21.59 -9.79 20.71
C VAL A 25 -22.91 -9.61 21.47
N ASP A 26 -22.89 -9.84 22.78
CA ASP A 26 -24.11 -9.90 23.58
C ASP A 26 -24.66 -8.53 23.98
N THR A 27 -23.81 -7.50 24.05
CA THR A 27 -24.16 -6.18 24.51
C THR A 27 -23.75 -5.06 23.56
N MET A 28 -24.43 -3.92 23.62
CA MET A 28 -24.05 -2.72 22.88
C MET A 28 -22.72 -2.13 23.35
N ASP A 29 -22.34 -2.34 24.60
CA ASP A 29 -21.07 -1.83 25.12
C ASP A 29 -19.89 -2.66 24.61
N GLU A 30 -20.06 -3.97 24.48
CA GLU A 30 -19.09 -4.83 23.79
C GLU A 30 -18.95 -4.45 22.33
N LEU A 31 -20.05 -4.19 21.62
CA LEU A 31 -20.01 -3.73 20.23
C LEU A 31 -19.25 -2.40 20.10
N ARG A 32 -19.52 -1.44 20.99
CA ARG A 32 -18.79 -0.16 21.01
C ARG A 32 -17.29 -0.35 21.30
N ALA A 33 -16.96 -1.20 22.26
CA ALA A 33 -15.57 -1.53 22.59
C ALA A 33 -14.85 -2.16 21.40
N GLN A 34 -15.49 -3.12 20.73
CA GLN A 34 -14.93 -3.78 19.53
C GLN A 34 -14.72 -2.79 18.38
N VAL A 35 -15.71 -1.94 18.10
CA VAL A 35 -15.59 -0.91 17.03
C VAL A 35 -14.50 0.10 17.39
N LYS A 36 -14.43 0.53 18.67
CA LYS A 36 -13.38 1.44 19.13
C LYS A 36 -11.99 0.83 18.95
N GLN A 37 -11.83 -0.46 19.28
CA GLN A 37 -10.57 -1.17 19.10
C GLN A 37 -10.21 -1.28 17.63
N GLN A 38 -11.13 -1.69 16.76
CA GLN A 38 -10.90 -1.78 15.32
C GLN A 38 -10.51 -0.42 14.70
N LEU A 39 -11.18 0.66 15.13
CA LEU A 39 -10.83 2.01 14.68
C LEU A 39 -9.45 2.46 15.18
N HIS A 40 -9.11 2.12 16.42
CA HIS A 40 -7.80 2.39 17.00
C HIS A 40 -6.71 1.64 16.23
N ASP A 41 -6.88 0.33 16.03
CA ASP A 41 -5.91 -0.51 15.33
C ASP A 41 -5.74 -0.08 13.86
N GLY A 42 -6.84 0.25 13.21
CA GLY A 42 -6.82 0.79 11.84
C GLY A 42 -6.07 2.14 11.74
N LYS A 43 -6.30 3.05 12.69
CA LYS A 43 -5.58 4.33 12.75
C LYS A 43 -4.09 4.15 13.07
N HIS A 44 -3.76 3.28 14.01
CA HIS A 44 -2.39 2.96 14.38
C HIS A 44 -1.63 2.34 13.20
N ALA A 45 -2.21 1.33 12.54
CA ALA A 45 -1.63 0.74 11.34
C ALA A 45 -1.43 1.77 10.22
N GLY A 46 -2.41 2.65 10.00
CA GLY A 46 -2.30 3.74 9.04
C GLY A 46 -1.22 4.77 9.40
N ALA A 47 -1.06 5.09 10.69
CA ALA A 47 -0.01 5.99 11.15
C ALA A 47 1.38 5.36 10.97
N LEU A 48 1.53 4.09 11.32
CA LEU A 48 2.77 3.34 11.14
C LEU A 48 3.18 3.26 9.66
N ASN A 49 2.25 2.98 8.77
CA ASN A 49 2.54 2.96 7.33
C ASN A 49 2.99 4.34 6.83
N ARG A 50 2.34 5.43 7.25
CA ARG A 50 2.79 6.79 6.91
C ARG A 50 4.19 7.09 7.45
N ALA A 51 4.51 6.64 8.68
CA ALA A 51 5.84 6.81 9.25
C ALA A 51 6.90 6.06 8.42
N LYS A 52 6.62 4.82 8.00
CA LYS A 52 7.48 4.04 7.10
C LYS A 52 7.71 4.74 5.77
N ASP A 53 6.65 5.28 5.16
CA ASP A 53 6.75 6.04 3.91
C ASP A 53 7.58 7.32 4.08
N GLN A 54 7.46 8.00 5.24
CA GLN A 54 8.27 9.17 5.57
C GLN A 54 9.75 8.82 5.74
N ILE A 55 10.08 7.71 6.39
CA ILE A 55 11.46 7.21 6.53
C ILE A 55 12.07 6.97 5.15
N LEU A 56 11.36 6.28 4.27
CA LEU A 56 11.84 6.02 2.90
C LEU A 56 11.95 7.31 2.07
N THR A 57 11.07 8.27 2.30
CA THR A 57 11.17 9.61 1.66
C THR A 57 12.41 10.35 2.14
N GLN A 58 12.68 10.37 3.45
CA GLN A 58 13.88 10.97 4.02
C GLN A 58 15.15 10.27 3.51
N LEU A 59 15.13 8.95 3.36
CA LEU A 59 16.22 8.21 2.74
C LEU A 59 16.49 8.69 1.31
N ALA A 60 15.43 8.90 0.51
CA ALA A 60 15.58 9.43 -0.85
C ALA A 60 16.17 10.85 -0.85
N ASP A 61 15.68 11.72 0.04
CA ASP A 61 16.12 13.12 0.13
C ASP A 61 17.57 13.23 0.63
N ALA A 62 18.02 12.30 1.49
CA ALA A 62 19.39 12.20 1.99
C ALA A 62 20.35 11.51 1.01
N SER A 63 19.82 10.83 -0.01
CA SER A 63 20.65 10.10 -0.96
C SER A 63 21.20 11.02 -2.05
N GLU A 64 22.51 11.05 -2.18
CA GLU A 64 23.22 11.78 -3.22
C GLU A 64 23.53 10.90 -4.42
N GLY A 65 23.78 11.53 -5.58
CA GLY A 65 24.17 10.85 -6.81
C GLY A 65 23.16 11.00 -7.94
N GLU A 66 23.66 10.77 -9.14
CA GLU A 66 22.84 10.84 -10.36
C GLU A 66 22.02 9.57 -10.52
N LEU A 67 20.72 9.77 -10.82
CA LEU A 67 19.83 8.67 -11.17
C LEU A 67 19.98 8.33 -12.64
N PRO A 68 20.19 7.05 -13.00
CA PRO A 68 20.13 6.63 -14.38
C PRO A 68 18.74 6.95 -14.98
N SER A 69 18.71 7.69 -16.08
CA SER A 69 17.46 8.08 -16.74
C SER A 69 16.57 6.89 -17.11
N VAL A 70 17.20 5.76 -17.46
CA VAL A 70 16.49 4.50 -17.76
C VAL A 70 15.71 3.99 -16.54
N LEU A 71 16.26 4.11 -15.33
CA LEU A 71 15.57 3.67 -14.11
C LEU A 71 14.36 4.55 -13.83
N VAL A 72 14.50 5.86 -13.96
CA VAL A 72 13.41 6.82 -13.79
C VAL A 72 12.29 6.55 -14.81
N GLU A 73 12.66 6.35 -16.08
CA GLU A 73 11.68 6.10 -17.13
C GLU A 73 10.95 4.77 -16.93
N THR A 74 11.66 3.71 -16.58
CA THR A 74 11.05 2.41 -16.26
C THR A 74 10.07 2.53 -15.08
N THR A 75 10.46 3.24 -14.02
CA THR A 75 9.61 3.46 -12.84
C THR A 75 8.38 4.28 -13.21
N TYR A 76 8.55 5.32 -14.03
CA TYR A 76 7.44 6.14 -14.53
C TYR A 76 6.44 5.30 -15.34
N GLN A 77 6.91 4.48 -16.26
CA GLN A 77 6.05 3.60 -17.06
C GLN A 77 5.27 2.62 -16.18
N GLN A 78 5.93 2.02 -15.20
CA GLN A 78 5.27 1.11 -14.24
C GLN A 78 4.19 1.82 -13.41
N GLN A 79 4.46 3.03 -12.92
CA GLN A 79 3.46 3.81 -12.17
C GLN A 79 2.27 4.20 -13.06
N MET A 80 2.52 4.63 -14.29
CA MET A 80 1.47 4.97 -15.25
C MET A 80 0.59 3.75 -15.59
N GLU A 81 1.20 2.59 -15.78
CA GLU A 81 0.48 1.34 -16.02
C GLU A 81 -0.41 0.94 -14.84
N GLN A 82 0.11 1.04 -13.62
CA GLN A 82 -0.68 0.79 -12.39
C GLN A 82 -1.88 1.73 -12.28
N ILE A 83 -1.67 3.03 -12.54
CA ILE A 83 -2.75 4.02 -12.54
C ILE A 83 -3.81 3.66 -13.59
N GLN A 84 -3.39 3.32 -14.80
CA GLN A 84 -4.30 2.93 -15.87
C GLN A 84 -5.11 1.67 -15.51
N GLN A 85 -4.46 0.65 -14.94
CA GLN A 85 -5.14 -0.57 -14.49
C GLN A 85 -6.16 -0.26 -13.39
N GLN A 86 -5.82 0.60 -12.42
CA GLN A 86 -6.74 1.01 -11.36
C GLN A 86 -7.94 1.78 -11.91
N LEU A 87 -7.75 2.68 -12.86
CA LEU A 87 -8.82 3.41 -13.53
C LEU A 87 -9.72 2.49 -14.34
N GLN A 88 -9.14 1.50 -15.04
CA GLN A 88 -9.90 0.50 -15.79
C GLN A 88 -10.81 -0.34 -14.87
N MET A 89 -10.33 -0.75 -13.69
CA MET A 89 -11.18 -1.45 -12.71
C MET A 89 -12.38 -0.59 -12.28
N GLN A 90 -12.22 0.72 -12.24
CA GLN A 90 -13.30 1.68 -11.94
C GLN A 90 -14.10 2.10 -13.19
N ARG A 91 -13.80 1.53 -14.37
CA ARG A 91 -14.39 1.90 -15.68
C ARG A 91 -14.21 3.37 -16.01
N LEU A 92 -13.11 3.98 -15.59
CA LEU A 92 -12.75 5.36 -15.86
C LEU A 92 -11.61 5.43 -16.87
N SER A 93 -11.67 6.40 -17.79
CA SER A 93 -10.52 6.80 -18.60
C SER A 93 -9.68 7.84 -17.85
N LEU A 94 -8.39 7.94 -18.18
CA LEU A 94 -7.50 8.95 -17.61
C LEU A 94 -8.04 10.37 -17.82
N ASP A 95 -8.53 10.70 -19.01
CA ASP A 95 -9.06 12.04 -19.30
C ASP A 95 -10.28 12.38 -18.45
N ARG A 96 -11.17 11.40 -18.23
CA ARG A 96 -12.34 11.60 -17.36
C ARG A 96 -11.94 11.78 -15.91
N TYR A 97 -10.96 11.02 -15.45
CA TYR A 97 -10.38 11.17 -14.11
C TYR A 97 -9.77 12.56 -13.92
N LEU A 98 -8.91 13.00 -14.85
CA LEU A 98 -8.27 14.32 -14.82
C LEU A 98 -9.30 15.45 -14.82
N SER A 99 -10.38 15.33 -15.61
CA SER A 99 -11.47 16.29 -15.62
C SER A 99 -12.19 16.39 -14.28
N GLN A 100 -12.37 15.26 -13.56
CA GLN A 100 -13.02 15.23 -12.24
C GLN A 100 -12.17 15.90 -11.15
N ILE A 101 -10.84 15.76 -11.22
CA ILE A 101 -9.93 16.38 -10.26
C ILE A 101 -9.44 17.76 -10.70
N HIS A 102 -9.98 18.29 -11.82
CA HIS A 102 -9.59 19.60 -12.39
C HIS A 102 -8.09 19.74 -12.64
N GLU A 103 -7.47 18.69 -13.17
CA GLU A 103 -6.04 18.65 -13.45
C GLU A 103 -5.76 18.47 -14.95
N THR A 104 -4.67 19.11 -15.44
CA THR A 104 -4.21 18.93 -16.81
C THR A 104 -3.36 17.67 -16.94
N ARG A 105 -3.32 17.07 -18.13
CA ARG A 105 -2.48 15.90 -18.43
C ARG A 105 -1.00 16.21 -18.20
N GLU A 106 -0.55 17.41 -18.53
CA GLU A 106 0.83 17.86 -18.35
C GLU A 106 1.22 17.92 -16.87
N SER A 107 0.40 18.60 -16.04
CA SER A 107 0.61 18.67 -14.59
C SER A 107 0.61 17.28 -13.95
N PHE A 108 -0.34 16.43 -14.32
CA PHE A 108 -0.42 15.06 -13.84
C PHE A 108 0.83 14.24 -14.21
N THR A 109 1.24 14.30 -15.49
CA THR A 109 2.45 13.62 -15.97
C THR A 109 3.70 14.08 -15.22
N ALA A 110 3.84 15.40 -14.99
CA ALA A 110 4.95 15.96 -14.22
C ALA A 110 4.98 15.44 -12.78
N LYS A 111 3.81 15.35 -12.13
CA LYS A 111 3.68 14.79 -10.77
C LYS A 111 4.08 13.31 -10.72
N VAL A 112 3.60 12.50 -11.67
CA VAL A 112 3.94 11.08 -11.75
C VAL A 112 5.43 10.90 -12.00
N ARG A 113 6.05 11.74 -12.87
CA ARG A 113 7.48 11.69 -13.14
C ARG A 113 8.30 12.06 -11.91
N SER A 114 7.92 13.10 -11.17
CA SER A 114 8.56 13.46 -9.90
C SER A 114 8.43 12.36 -8.84
N SER A 115 7.27 11.70 -8.78
CA SER A 115 7.07 10.52 -7.91
C SER A 115 7.97 9.37 -8.34
N ALA A 116 8.11 9.12 -9.65
CA ALA A 116 8.98 8.07 -10.18
C ALA A 116 10.45 8.31 -9.88
N GLU A 117 10.92 9.56 -9.94
CA GLU A 117 12.29 9.93 -9.55
C GLU A 117 12.56 9.61 -8.08
N LYS A 118 11.63 9.99 -7.18
CA LYS A 118 11.74 9.68 -5.75
C LYS A 118 11.76 8.17 -5.51
N THR A 119 10.85 7.44 -6.14
CA THR A 119 10.79 5.97 -6.03
C THR A 119 12.07 5.32 -6.54
N ALA A 120 12.60 5.77 -7.68
CA ALA A 120 13.86 5.28 -8.24
C ALA A 120 15.04 5.56 -7.29
N ARG A 121 15.08 6.72 -6.65
CA ARG A 121 16.11 7.09 -5.67
C ARG A 121 16.06 6.20 -4.43
N VAL A 122 14.86 5.99 -3.86
CA VAL A 122 14.66 5.03 -2.76
C VAL A 122 15.16 3.64 -3.16
N HIS A 123 14.79 3.17 -4.34
CA HIS A 123 15.18 1.86 -4.84
C HIS A 123 16.71 1.71 -4.93
N MET A 124 17.40 2.72 -5.46
CA MET A 124 18.87 2.71 -5.55
C MET A 124 19.51 2.73 -4.15
N ALA A 125 19.02 3.57 -3.25
CA ALA A 125 19.52 3.64 -1.88
C ALA A 125 19.36 2.30 -1.15
N LEU A 126 18.19 1.68 -1.28
CA LEU A 126 17.94 0.36 -0.67
C LEU A 126 18.78 -0.76 -1.28
N LEU A 127 19.05 -0.72 -2.59
CA LEU A 127 20.01 -1.64 -3.23
C LEU A 127 21.41 -1.49 -2.66
N GLN A 128 21.86 -0.26 -2.45
CA GLN A 128 23.17 0.02 -1.86
C GLN A 128 23.25 -0.48 -0.42
N ILE A 129 22.21 -0.22 0.39
CA ILE A 129 22.12 -0.72 1.76
C ILE A 129 22.10 -2.26 1.78
N ALA A 130 21.33 -2.90 0.90
CA ALA A 130 21.29 -4.35 0.81
C ALA A 130 22.68 -4.96 0.56
N GLN A 131 23.50 -4.28 -0.27
CA GLN A 131 24.86 -4.70 -0.54
C GLN A 131 25.81 -4.45 0.64
N GLN A 132 25.74 -3.27 1.26
CA GLN A 132 26.62 -2.88 2.36
C GLN A 132 26.37 -3.72 3.62
N GLU A 133 25.11 -3.96 3.93
CA GLU A 133 24.68 -4.74 5.10
C GLU A 133 24.58 -6.26 4.81
N ASN A 134 24.97 -6.68 3.60
CA ASN A 134 24.95 -8.08 3.16
C ASN A 134 23.57 -8.75 3.38
N LEU A 135 22.48 -8.02 3.05
CA LEU A 135 21.08 -8.48 3.21
C LEU A 135 20.67 -9.41 2.07
N VAL A 136 21.38 -10.53 1.95
CA VAL A 136 21.10 -11.52 0.90
C VAL A 136 19.84 -12.30 1.24
N PRO A 137 18.84 -12.38 0.33
CA PRO A 137 17.67 -13.24 0.55
C PRO A 137 18.06 -14.71 0.53
N THR A 138 17.53 -15.44 1.50
CA THR A 138 17.69 -16.91 1.58
C THR A 138 16.74 -17.60 0.59
N GLU A 139 16.96 -18.88 0.32
CA GLU A 139 16.01 -19.68 -0.49
C GLU A 139 14.61 -19.72 0.19
N GLU A 140 14.57 -19.76 1.51
CA GLU A 140 13.31 -19.70 2.27
C GLU A 140 12.54 -18.39 2.05
N ASP A 141 13.23 -17.24 1.93
CA ASP A 141 12.61 -15.97 1.63
C ASP A 141 11.97 -15.98 0.23
N ILE A 142 12.67 -16.59 -0.73
CA ILE A 142 12.16 -16.73 -2.09
C ILE A 142 10.95 -17.68 -2.15
N ASP A 143 11.01 -18.80 -1.45
CA ASP A 143 9.90 -19.76 -1.38
C ASP A 143 8.67 -19.12 -0.72
N LYS A 144 8.83 -18.32 0.35
CA LYS A 144 7.75 -17.54 0.98
C LYS A 144 7.14 -16.53 0.01
N ALA A 145 7.98 -15.81 -0.74
CA ALA A 145 7.52 -14.84 -1.72
C ALA A 145 6.74 -15.50 -2.87
N LEU A 146 7.20 -16.67 -3.34
CA LEU A 146 6.51 -17.48 -4.35
C LEU A 146 5.17 -17.99 -3.83
N ALA A 147 5.12 -18.51 -2.60
CA ALA A 147 3.88 -19.00 -1.98
C ALA A 147 2.85 -17.87 -1.83
N ALA A 148 3.25 -16.72 -1.33
CA ALA A 148 2.36 -15.55 -1.21
C ALA A 148 1.83 -15.07 -2.58
N ARG A 149 2.65 -15.16 -3.64
CA ARG A 149 2.23 -14.83 -5.01
C ARG A 149 1.26 -15.86 -5.57
N ALA A 150 1.48 -17.14 -5.30
CA ALA A 150 0.60 -18.24 -5.70
C ALA A 150 -0.80 -18.09 -5.08
N GLU A 151 -0.85 -17.81 -3.78
CA GLU A 151 -2.09 -17.57 -3.06
C GLU A 151 -2.89 -16.38 -3.63
N ARG A 152 -2.23 -15.23 -3.84
CA ARG A 152 -2.86 -14.04 -4.44
C ARG A 152 -3.38 -14.30 -5.85
N ALA A 153 -2.63 -15.06 -6.66
CA ALA A 153 -2.99 -15.38 -8.04
C ALA A 153 -3.98 -16.53 -8.13
N LYS A 154 -4.27 -17.23 -7.02
CA LYS A 154 -5.05 -18.48 -6.98
C LYS A 154 -4.51 -19.53 -7.96
N LYS A 155 -3.21 -19.69 -7.99
CA LYS A 155 -2.45 -20.62 -8.84
C LYS A 155 -1.59 -21.54 -8.00
N THR A 156 -1.09 -22.62 -8.61
CA THR A 156 -0.15 -23.52 -7.95
C THR A 156 1.24 -22.85 -7.83
N LEU A 157 2.01 -23.32 -6.86
CA LEU A 157 3.38 -22.82 -6.65
C LEU A 157 4.27 -23.09 -7.87
N GLU A 158 4.09 -24.25 -8.51
CA GLU A 158 4.82 -24.66 -9.71
C GLU A 158 4.56 -23.74 -10.90
N GLU A 159 3.28 -23.42 -11.16
CA GLU A 159 2.90 -22.49 -12.24
C GLU A 159 3.48 -21.07 -12.03
N ILE A 160 3.57 -20.64 -10.77
CA ILE A 160 4.17 -19.35 -10.45
C ILE A 160 5.69 -19.40 -10.60
N LYS A 161 6.33 -20.47 -10.12
CA LYS A 161 7.78 -20.65 -10.18
C LYS A 161 8.28 -20.69 -11.63
N GLU A 162 7.58 -21.42 -12.49
CA GLU A 162 7.93 -21.55 -13.91
C GLU A 162 7.85 -20.20 -14.67
N LYS A 163 6.91 -19.33 -14.28
CA LYS A 163 6.69 -18.02 -14.90
C LYS A 163 7.41 -16.87 -14.23
N SER A 164 8.15 -17.12 -13.15
CA SER A 164 8.81 -16.09 -12.35
C SER A 164 10.27 -15.94 -12.71
N ASP A 165 10.71 -14.69 -12.86
CA ASP A 165 12.12 -14.32 -12.92
C ASP A 165 12.71 -14.38 -11.50
N ILE A 166 13.29 -15.53 -11.13
CA ILE A 166 13.88 -15.76 -9.81
C ILE A 166 14.99 -14.74 -9.48
N PRO A 167 15.92 -14.41 -10.40
CA PRO A 167 16.89 -13.34 -10.19
C PRO A 167 16.26 -11.99 -9.85
N ALA A 168 15.19 -11.58 -10.55
CA ALA A 168 14.48 -10.35 -10.24
C ALA A 168 13.75 -10.43 -8.88
N MET A 169 13.16 -11.57 -8.55
CA MET A 169 12.55 -11.80 -7.24
C MET A 169 13.57 -11.70 -6.11
N ARG A 170 14.75 -12.27 -6.30
CA ARG A 170 15.85 -12.19 -5.32
C ARG A 170 16.30 -10.75 -5.10
N ARG A 171 16.43 -9.94 -6.16
CA ARG A 171 16.72 -8.51 -6.03
C ARG A 171 15.64 -7.77 -5.25
N ASN A 172 14.37 -8.02 -5.58
CA ASN A 172 13.24 -7.37 -4.91
C ASN A 172 13.14 -7.75 -3.43
N GLU A 173 13.40 -9.02 -3.08
CA GLU A 173 13.46 -9.45 -1.68
C GLU A 173 14.63 -8.82 -0.92
N GLY A 174 15.78 -8.64 -1.56
CA GLY A 174 16.90 -7.89 -0.98
C GLY A 174 16.54 -6.44 -0.66
N ILE A 175 15.85 -5.77 -1.58
CA ILE A 175 15.35 -4.40 -1.39
C ILE A 175 14.33 -4.36 -0.24
N ARG A 176 13.42 -5.33 -0.16
CA ARG A 176 12.46 -5.43 0.94
C ARG A 176 13.16 -5.59 2.29
N LYS A 177 14.14 -6.48 2.37
CA LYS A 177 14.97 -6.66 3.59
C LYS A 177 15.70 -5.37 3.97
N ALA A 178 16.22 -4.63 2.98
CA ALA A 178 16.86 -3.35 3.23
C ALA A 178 15.86 -2.28 3.73
N ALA A 179 14.64 -2.27 3.20
CA ALA A 179 13.60 -1.38 3.68
C ALA A 179 13.21 -1.71 5.13
N ASP A 180 13.01 -2.98 5.44
CA ASP A 180 12.73 -3.44 6.81
C ASP A 180 13.89 -3.06 7.75
N TRP A 181 15.14 -3.30 7.33
CA TRP A 181 16.34 -2.93 8.08
C TRP A 181 16.41 -1.42 8.38
N VAL A 182 16.16 -0.56 7.39
CA VAL A 182 16.15 0.90 7.57
C VAL A 182 15.06 1.32 8.56
N ILE A 183 13.87 0.72 8.46
CA ILE A 183 12.75 1.01 9.37
C ILE A 183 13.09 0.59 10.78
N ASP A 184 13.67 -0.60 10.98
CA ASP A 184 14.04 -1.13 12.29
C ASP A 184 15.17 -0.33 12.96
N HIS A 185 16.03 0.31 12.18
CA HIS A 185 17.10 1.19 12.66
C HIS A 185 16.68 2.68 12.74
N SER A 186 15.40 2.98 12.48
CA SER A 186 14.85 4.32 12.56
C SER A 186 14.07 4.53 13.84
N THR A 187 14.11 5.75 14.38
CA THR A 187 13.29 6.11 15.55
C THR A 187 11.96 6.67 15.10
N ILE A 188 10.86 6.03 15.47
CA ILE A 188 9.50 6.50 15.23
C ILE A 188 8.94 7.08 16.52
N GLU A 189 8.71 8.38 16.54
CA GLU A 189 8.05 9.05 17.67
C GLU A 189 6.54 9.11 17.43
N GLU A 190 5.77 8.55 18.35
CA GLU A 190 4.31 8.62 18.32
C GLU A 190 3.85 9.89 19.01
N LYS A 191 3.29 10.84 18.24
CA LYS A 191 2.63 12.04 18.79
C LYS A 191 1.13 11.81 18.85
N VAL A 192 0.60 11.69 20.06
CA VAL A 192 -0.86 11.65 20.29
C VAL A 192 -1.34 13.10 20.26
N GLU A 193 -2.04 13.49 19.21
CA GLU A 193 -2.78 14.76 19.22
C GLU A 193 -3.96 14.63 20.19
N SER A 194 -3.81 15.24 21.36
CA SER A 194 -4.94 15.45 22.29
C SER A 194 -5.85 16.51 21.68
N LYS A 195 -7.07 16.10 21.31
CA LYS A 195 -8.19 17.01 21.01
C LYS A 195 -8.84 17.51 22.27
#